data_d866c546ef7538b5ae3667a386827230
#
_entry.id   d866c546ef7538b5ae3667a386827230
#
_cell.length_a   1.000
_cell.length_b   1.000
_cell.length_c   1.000
_cell.angle_alpha   90.00
_cell.angle_beta   90.00
_cell.angle_gamma   90.00
#
_symmetry.space_group_name_H-M   'P 1'
#
loop_
_entity.id
_entity.type
_entity.pdbx_description
1 polymer ?
#
loop_
_entity_poly.entity_id
_entity_poly.type
_entity_poly.pdbx_seq_one_letter_code
_entity_poly.pdbx_strand_id
1 'polypeptide(L)'
;HLHDEAVQVLASGIEDITNQLVDNFKLNEVLRMVLETLYRGLHFRRVVFCLREPKLDSLTGRFGLGDDIESAKGLVAAFKIPLHTAASASVDLFAAVCQRGVDTLIADATEHKIAERLPAWYQAKVHAPTFLLLPLAMKGATFALIYADKGHPNSIELSERELSLLRTLRNQAVMAFKQTG
;
A
#
# COMPACT_ATOMS: atom_id res chain seq x y z
N HIS A 1 -23.91 -4.00 6.79
CA HIS A 1 -23.37 -4.13 8.13
C HIS A 1 -21.84 -4.11 8.14
N LEU A 2 -21.17 -5.01 7.42
CA LEU A 2 -19.72 -5.00 7.35
C LEU A 2 -19.18 -3.70 6.76
N HIS A 3 -19.84 -3.18 5.71
CA HIS A 3 -19.44 -1.91 5.08
C HIS A 3 -19.67 -0.73 6.02
N ASP A 4 -20.73 -0.74 6.81
CA ASP A 4 -21.00 0.32 7.77
C ASP A 4 -19.95 0.35 8.89
N GLU A 5 -19.56 -0.81 9.41
CA GLU A 5 -18.50 -0.92 10.40
C GLU A 5 -17.17 -0.47 9.85
N ALA A 6 -16.84 -0.87 8.61
CA ALA A 6 -15.61 -0.46 7.94
C ALA A 6 -15.58 1.07 7.77
N VAL A 7 -16.67 1.67 7.32
CA VAL A 7 -16.77 3.12 7.16
C VAL A 7 -16.52 3.83 8.49
N GLN A 8 -17.09 3.33 9.60
CA GLN A 8 -16.89 3.92 10.91
C GLN A 8 -15.44 3.84 11.37
N VAL A 9 -14.78 2.70 11.20
CA VAL A 9 -13.38 2.54 11.57
C VAL A 9 -12.49 3.46 10.73
N LEU A 10 -12.72 3.49 9.42
CA LEU A 10 -11.95 4.36 8.52
C LEU A 10 -12.14 5.84 8.86
N ALA A 11 -13.38 6.26 9.05
CA ALA A 11 -13.69 7.66 9.37
C ALA A 11 -13.11 8.08 10.72
N SER A 12 -13.18 7.22 11.72
CA SER A 12 -12.60 7.48 13.05
C SER A 12 -11.07 7.59 12.97
N GLY A 13 -10.43 6.71 12.21
CA GLY A 13 -8.97 6.78 12.00
C GLY A 13 -8.56 8.06 11.27
N ILE A 14 -9.31 8.47 10.26
CA ILE A 14 -9.07 9.73 9.53
C ILE A 14 -9.15 10.92 10.49
N GLU A 15 -10.16 10.95 11.36
CA GLU A 15 -10.31 12.02 12.34
C GLU A 15 -9.12 12.07 13.29
N ASP A 16 -8.70 10.93 13.82
CA ASP A 16 -7.56 10.83 14.72
C ASP A 16 -6.26 11.31 14.04
N ILE A 17 -6.06 10.92 12.79
CA ILE A 17 -4.88 11.32 12.01
C ILE A 17 -4.92 12.82 11.74
N THR A 18 -6.07 13.36 11.38
CA THR A 18 -6.23 14.80 11.16
C THR A 18 -5.82 15.58 12.40
N ASN A 19 -6.25 15.12 13.59
CA ASN A 19 -5.89 15.75 14.86
C ASN A 19 -4.38 15.67 15.13
N GLN A 20 -3.73 14.56 14.77
CA GLN A 20 -2.28 14.45 14.88
C GLN A 20 -1.55 15.44 13.96
N LEU A 21 -2.04 15.63 12.74
CA LEU A 21 -1.40 16.48 11.74
C LEU A 21 -1.46 17.97 12.09
N VAL A 22 -2.37 18.38 12.97
CA VAL A 22 -2.53 19.78 13.37
C VAL A 22 -1.39 20.23 14.29
N ASP A 23 -0.89 19.33 15.13
CA ASP A 23 0.20 19.62 16.06
C ASP A 23 1.55 19.09 15.55
N ASN A 24 2.57 19.19 16.38
CA ASN A 24 3.85 18.55 16.09
C ASN A 24 3.68 17.03 16.16
N PHE A 25 4.03 16.34 15.08
CA PHE A 25 3.85 14.90 15.00
C PHE A 25 5.14 14.22 14.53
N LYS A 26 5.25 12.94 14.82
CA LYS A 26 6.30 12.09 14.29
C LYS A 26 5.76 11.38 13.05
N LEU A 27 6.48 11.47 11.94
CA LEU A 27 6.07 10.88 10.66
C LEU A 27 5.76 9.39 10.81
N ASN A 28 6.63 8.64 11.48
CA ASN A 28 6.43 7.20 11.65
C ASN A 28 5.15 6.86 12.41
N GLU A 29 4.74 7.69 13.36
CA GLU A 29 3.51 7.48 14.11
C GLU A 29 2.28 7.69 13.22
N VAL A 30 2.30 8.74 12.39
CA VAL A 30 1.20 9.00 11.45
C VAL A 30 1.10 7.87 10.44
N LEU A 31 2.21 7.42 9.87
CA LEU A 31 2.22 6.31 8.92
C LEU A 31 1.67 5.03 9.56
N ARG A 32 2.06 4.76 10.80
CA ARG A 32 1.53 3.61 11.53
C ARG A 32 0.02 3.71 11.70
N MET A 33 -0.50 4.89 12.06
CA MET A 33 -1.94 5.11 12.21
C MET A 33 -2.68 4.85 10.90
N VAL A 34 -2.13 5.30 9.78
CA VAL A 34 -2.71 5.05 8.45
C VAL A 34 -2.78 3.55 8.17
N LEU A 35 -1.67 2.83 8.35
CA LEU A 35 -1.64 1.40 8.09
C LEU A 35 -2.55 0.60 9.03
N GLU A 36 -2.56 0.94 10.32
CA GLU A 36 -3.42 0.27 11.29
C GLU A 36 -4.90 0.49 10.99
N THR A 37 -5.27 1.70 10.55
CA THR A 37 -6.65 2.01 10.18
C THR A 37 -7.10 1.17 8.97
N LEU A 38 -6.25 1.06 7.96
CA LEU A 38 -6.54 0.20 6.80
C LEU A 38 -6.65 -1.27 7.21
N TYR A 39 -5.69 -1.74 8.00
CA TYR A 39 -5.61 -3.13 8.44
C TYR A 39 -6.86 -3.54 9.22
N ARG A 40 -7.27 -2.72 10.20
CA ARG A 40 -8.43 -3.02 11.04
C ARG A 40 -9.76 -2.76 10.32
N GLY A 41 -9.85 -1.66 9.60
CA GLY A 41 -11.12 -1.25 8.98
C GLY A 41 -11.56 -2.14 7.84
N LEU A 42 -10.63 -2.58 7.01
CA LEU A 42 -10.92 -3.36 5.81
C LEU A 42 -10.51 -4.83 5.93
N HIS A 43 -10.04 -5.24 7.10
CA HIS A 43 -9.69 -6.64 7.40
C HIS A 43 -8.65 -7.22 6.43
N PHE A 44 -7.67 -6.41 6.05
CA PHE A 44 -6.55 -6.91 5.27
C PHE A 44 -5.74 -7.94 6.08
N ARG A 45 -5.22 -8.93 5.38
CA ARG A 45 -4.33 -9.91 6.00
C ARG A 45 -2.97 -9.29 6.30
N ARG A 46 -2.44 -8.52 5.35
CA ARG A 46 -1.15 -7.85 5.47
C ARG A 46 -1.22 -6.47 4.83
N VAL A 47 -0.53 -5.51 5.44
CA VAL A 47 -0.36 -4.17 4.88
C VAL A 47 1.13 -3.84 4.97
N VAL A 48 1.73 -3.39 3.88
CA VAL A 48 3.16 -3.08 3.80
C VAL A 48 3.34 -1.65 3.29
N PHE A 49 4.24 -0.92 3.93
CA PHE A 49 4.64 0.41 3.51
C PHE A 49 6.01 0.35 2.85
N CYS A 50 6.11 0.89 1.63
CA CYS A 50 7.34 1.00 0.87
C CYS A 50 7.69 2.47 0.65
N LEU A 51 8.99 2.80 0.71
CA LEU A 51 9.46 4.16 0.54
C LEU A 51 10.63 4.19 -0.44
N ARG A 52 10.76 5.30 -1.16
CA ARG A 52 11.83 5.48 -2.12
C ARG A 52 13.19 5.46 -1.42
N GLU A 53 14.08 4.63 -1.96
CA GLU A 53 15.50 4.63 -1.61
C GLU A 53 16.24 5.44 -2.67
N PRO A 54 16.72 6.67 -2.34
CA PRO A 54 17.29 7.56 -3.36
C PRO A 54 18.44 6.96 -4.14
N LYS A 55 19.31 6.21 -3.47
CA LYS A 55 20.49 5.61 -4.11
C LYS A 55 20.15 4.57 -5.17
N LEU A 56 19.04 3.87 -4.98
CA LEU A 56 18.64 2.77 -5.87
C LEU A 56 17.55 3.22 -6.86
N ASP A 57 16.95 4.39 -6.62
CA ASP A 57 15.76 4.87 -7.34
C ASP A 57 14.69 3.78 -7.43
N SER A 58 14.43 3.17 -6.29
CA SER A 58 13.47 2.09 -6.12
C SER A 58 12.68 2.32 -4.85
N LEU A 59 11.45 1.81 -4.81
CA LEU A 59 10.71 1.70 -3.56
C LEU A 59 11.14 0.42 -2.87
N THR A 60 11.44 0.52 -1.58
CA THR A 60 11.81 -0.65 -0.77
C THR A 60 10.88 -0.76 0.44
N GLY A 61 10.58 -2.01 0.83
CA GLY A 61 9.73 -2.27 1.99
C GLY A 61 10.38 -1.80 3.29
N ARG A 62 9.62 -1.07 4.09
CA ARG A 62 10.11 -0.46 5.33
C ARG A 62 9.50 -1.10 6.58
N PHE A 63 8.19 -1.26 6.60
CA PHE A 63 7.51 -1.92 7.69
C PHE A 63 6.15 -2.44 7.22
N GLY A 64 5.55 -3.29 8.02
CA GLY A 64 4.25 -3.86 7.71
C GLY A 64 3.51 -4.31 8.94
N LEU A 65 2.23 -4.60 8.74
CA LEU A 65 1.32 -5.15 9.75
C LEU A 65 0.67 -6.40 9.18
N GLY A 66 0.42 -7.38 10.03
CA GLY A 66 -0.25 -8.62 9.63
C GLY A 66 -0.23 -9.63 10.74
N ASP A 67 -1.10 -10.64 10.64
CA ASP A 67 -1.25 -11.66 11.66
C ASP A 67 0.03 -12.51 11.82
N ASP A 68 0.80 -12.65 10.74
CA ASP A 68 2.01 -13.46 10.68
C ASP A 68 3.25 -12.62 10.33
N ILE A 69 3.22 -11.31 10.59
CA ILE A 69 4.26 -10.39 10.11
C ILE A 69 5.64 -10.71 10.67
N GLU A 70 5.72 -11.29 11.86
CA GLU A 70 7.01 -11.66 12.45
C GLU A 70 7.65 -12.84 11.73
N SER A 71 6.86 -13.84 11.35
CA SER A 71 7.33 -14.94 10.52
C SER A 71 7.53 -14.48 9.07
N ALA A 72 6.96 -13.36 8.70
CA ALA A 72 7.03 -12.78 7.36
C ALA A 72 8.05 -11.64 7.26
N LYS A 73 9.08 -11.59 8.11
CA LYS A 73 10.12 -10.56 8.05
C LYS A 73 10.78 -10.47 6.67
N GLY A 74 10.98 -11.60 6.04
CA GLY A 74 11.49 -11.65 4.68
C GLY A 74 10.54 -11.08 3.64
N LEU A 75 9.26 -11.02 3.96
CA LEU A 75 8.23 -10.46 3.07
C LEU A 75 8.41 -8.97 2.90
N VAL A 76 8.49 -8.21 3.99
CA VAL A 76 8.67 -6.75 3.91
C VAL A 76 9.96 -6.41 3.17
N ALA A 77 11.06 -7.06 3.54
CA ALA A 77 12.36 -6.84 2.92
C ALA A 77 12.41 -7.25 1.44
N ALA A 78 11.51 -8.12 0.99
CA ALA A 78 11.48 -8.57 -0.40
C ALA A 78 10.96 -7.50 -1.36
N PHE A 79 10.16 -6.55 -0.87
CA PHE A 79 9.59 -5.49 -1.72
C PHE A 79 10.71 -4.61 -2.25
N LYS A 80 10.89 -4.63 -3.57
CA LYS A 80 11.83 -3.77 -4.28
C LYS A 80 11.23 -3.45 -5.64
N ILE A 81 10.84 -2.20 -5.84
CA ILE A 81 10.06 -1.78 -7.01
C ILE A 81 10.82 -0.66 -7.71
N PRO A 82 11.38 -0.89 -8.90
CA PRO A 82 12.10 0.15 -9.62
C PRO A 82 11.14 1.26 -10.07
N LEU A 83 11.57 2.51 -9.91
CA LEU A 83 10.80 3.68 -10.34
C LEU A 83 11.13 4.10 -11.77
N HIS A 84 12.23 3.60 -12.30
CA HIS A 84 12.62 3.80 -13.69
C HIS A 84 13.02 2.47 -14.31
N THR A 85 12.63 2.28 -15.56
CA THR A 85 12.96 1.08 -16.33
C THR A 85 13.48 1.51 -17.69
N ALA A 86 14.58 0.89 -18.12
CA ALA A 86 15.14 1.15 -19.45
C ALA A 86 14.08 0.84 -20.52
N ALA A 87 14.05 1.61 -21.59
CA ALA A 87 13.04 1.48 -22.66
C ALA A 87 12.98 0.08 -23.28
N SER A 88 14.11 -0.64 -23.28
CA SER A 88 14.20 -1.98 -23.84
C SER A 88 13.87 -3.10 -22.85
N ALA A 89 13.68 -2.76 -21.55
CA ALA A 89 13.40 -3.75 -20.53
C ALA A 89 11.90 -3.93 -20.32
N SER A 90 11.50 -5.14 -19.94
CA SER A 90 10.13 -5.41 -19.57
C SER A 90 9.85 -4.83 -18.16
N VAL A 91 8.60 -4.41 -17.95
CA VAL A 91 8.16 -3.79 -16.70
C VAL A 91 7.17 -4.74 -16.03
N ASP A 92 7.46 -5.15 -14.78
CA ASP A 92 6.50 -5.94 -14.03
C ASP A 92 5.31 -5.07 -13.57
N LEU A 93 4.27 -5.73 -13.07
CA LEU A 93 3.03 -5.06 -12.68
C LEU A 93 3.26 -4.01 -11.59
N PHE A 94 4.06 -4.32 -10.57
CA PHE A 94 4.35 -3.39 -9.47
C PHE A 94 5.07 -2.15 -9.98
N ALA A 95 6.09 -2.35 -10.81
CA ALA A 95 6.83 -1.24 -11.40
C ALA A 95 5.94 -0.38 -12.29
N ALA A 96 5.10 -1.01 -13.12
CA ALA A 96 4.18 -0.28 -14.01
C ALA A 96 3.20 0.59 -13.20
N VAL A 97 2.61 0.04 -12.16
CA VAL A 97 1.67 0.77 -11.29
C VAL A 97 2.35 1.94 -10.59
N CYS A 98 3.52 1.70 -10.00
CA CYS A 98 4.23 2.74 -9.25
C CYS A 98 4.79 3.83 -10.18
N GLN A 99 5.30 3.47 -11.34
CA GLN A 99 5.81 4.46 -12.31
C GLN A 99 4.69 5.34 -12.86
N ARG A 100 3.47 4.80 -13.00
CA ARG A 100 2.30 5.56 -13.44
C ARG A 100 1.59 6.29 -12.30
N GLY A 101 1.74 5.82 -11.08
CA GLY A 101 1.09 6.41 -9.91
C GLY A 101 -0.43 6.17 -9.88
N VAL A 102 -0.90 5.01 -10.33
CA VAL A 102 -2.33 4.70 -10.45
C VAL A 102 -2.75 3.70 -9.37
N ASP A 103 -3.77 4.06 -8.57
CA ASP A 103 -4.37 3.14 -7.60
C ASP A 103 -4.89 1.91 -8.32
N THR A 104 -4.52 0.73 -7.85
CA THR A 104 -4.77 -0.52 -8.57
C THR A 104 -5.23 -1.62 -7.64
N LEU A 105 -6.32 -2.28 -8.01
CA LEU A 105 -6.81 -3.48 -7.33
C LEU A 105 -6.63 -4.67 -8.26
N ILE A 106 -5.92 -5.69 -7.79
CA ILE A 106 -5.80 -6.97 -8.48
C ILE A 106 -6.74 -7.97 -7.81
N ALA A 107 -7.83 -8.25 -8.47
CA ALA A 107 -8.88 -9.11 -7.94
C ALA A 107 -8.41 -10.57 -7.80
N ASP A 108 -7.70 -11.07 -8.80
CA ASP A 108 -7.20 -12.45 -8.80
C ASP A 108 -5.81 -12.51 -9.44
N ALA A 109 -4.80 -12.56 -8.58
CA ALA A 109 -3.40 -12.65 -8.99
C ALA A 109 -3.01 -14.06 -9.49
N THR A 110 -3.91 -15.04 -9.38
CA THR A 110 -3.68 -16.40 -9.89
C THR A 110 -4.02 -16.51 -11.37
N GLU A 111 -4.73 -15.54 -11.94
CA GLU A 111 -5.00 -15.50 -13.38
C GLU A 111 -3.68 -15.41 -14.15
N HIS A 112 -3.56 -16.21 -15.22
CA HIS A 112 -2.32 -16.33 -15.97
C HIS A 112 -1.78 -14.97 -16.46
N LYS A 113 -2.63 -14.12 -17.00
CA LYS A 113 -2.23 -12.80 -17.51
C LYS A 113 -1.65 -11.88 -16.43
N ILE A 114 -2.13 -12.03 -15.20
CA ILE A 114 -1.61 -11.26 -14.07
C ILE A 114 -0.35 -11.94 -13.52
N ALA A 115 -0.41 -13.24 -13.29
CA ALA A 115 0.69 -14.00 -12.69
C ALA A 115 2.00 -13.85 -13.47
N GLU A 116 1.95 -13.87 -14.79
CA GLU A 116 3.14 -13.73 -15.64
C GLU A 116 3.78 -12.34 -15.56
N ARG A 117 3.06 -11.34 -15.04
CA ARG A 117 3.56 -9.97 -14.89
C ARG A 117 4.08 -9.67 -13.48
N LEU A 118 3.97 -10.62 -12.55
CA LEU A 118 4.40 -10.42 -11.17
C LEU A 118 5.90 -10.68 -11.04
N PRO A 119 6.61 -9.87 -10.23
CA PRO A 119 8.05 -10.06 -10.07
C PRO A 119 8.37 -11.35 -9.29
N ALA A 120 9.58 -11.85 -9.46
CA ALA A 120 10.02 -13.09 -8.81
C ALA A 120 9.89 -13.04 -7.29
N TRP A 121 10.22 -11.90 -6.67
CA TRP A 121 10.11 -11.75 -5.21
C TRP A 121 8.67 -11.88 -4.71
N TYR A 122 7.69 -11.47 -5.53
CA TYR A 122 6.28 -11.63 -5.17
C TYR A 122 5.90 -13.11 -5.11
N GLN A 123 6.25 -13.87 -6.14
CA GLN A 123 5.96 -15.30 -6.18
C GLN A 123 6.66 -16.07 -5.06
N ALA A 124 7.89 -15.66 -4.72
CA ALA A 124 8.68 -16.37 -3.71
C ALA A 124 8.28 -16.04 -2.27
N LYS A 125 7.95 -14.78 -1.98
CA LYS A 125 7.83 -14.29 -0.60
C LYS A 125 6.44 -13.78 -0.23
N VAL A 126 5.71 -13.18 -1.16
CA VAL A 126 4.42 -12.54 -0.87
C VAL A 126 3.25 -13.47 -1.22
N HIS A 127 3.18 -13.87 -2.44
CA HIS A 127 2.28 -14.90 -2.98
C HIS A 127 0.82 -14.77 -2.55
N ALA A 128 0.28 -13.54 -2.52
CA ALA A 128 -1.12 -13.30 -2.17
C ALA A 128 -2.01 -13.42 -3.41
N PRO A 129 -3.23 -13.99 -3.29
CA PRO A 129 -4.13 -14.16 -4.43
C PRO A 129 -4.85 -12.89 -4.85
N THR A 130 -4.90 -11.88 -3.97
CA THR A 130 -5.52 -10.58 -4.28
C THR A 130 -4.83 -9.49 -3.49
N PHE A 131 -4.67 -8.31 -4.10
CA PHE A 131 -4.01 -7.20 -3.41
C PHE A 131 -4.38 -5.85 -4.00
N LEU A 132 -4.13 -4.82 -3.20
CA LEU A 132 -4.37 -3.42 -3.52
C LEU A 132 -3.03 -2.67 -3.50
N LEU A 133 -2.82 -1.80 -4.48
CA LEU A 133 -1.66 -0.92 -4.55
C LEU A 133 -2.12 0.53 -4.53
N LEU A 134 -1.63 1.28 -3.55
CA LEU A 134 -1.92 2.72 -3.41
C LEU A 134 -0.60 3.49 -3.46
N PRO A 135 -0.20 3.98 -4.65
CA PRO A 135 0.98 4.82 -4.75
C PRO A 135 0.80 6.16 -4.03
N LEU A 136 1.88 6.66 -3.43
CA LEU A 136 1.95 8.00 -2.87
C LEU A 136 2.84 8.83 -3.80
N ALA A 137 2.31 9.96 -4.29
CA ALA A 137 3.03 10.79 -5.24
C ALA A 137 3.02 12.26 -4.79
N MET A 138 4.09 12.97 -5.11
CA MET A 138 4.18 14.42 -4.99
C MET A 138 4.66 14.98 -6.32
N LYS A 139 3.97 16.02 -6.82
CA LYS A 139 4.31 16.65 -8.10
C LYS A 139 4.40 15.65 -9.26
N GLY A 140 3.50 14.67 -9.26
CA GLY A 140 3.44 13.66 -10.31
C GLY A 140 4.48 12.54 -10.20
N ALA A 141 5.33 12.53 -9.17
CA ALA A 141 6.36 11.51 -8.98
C ALA A 141 6.04 10.63 -7.77
N THR A 142 5.98 9.34 -7.99
CA THR A 142 5.74 8.37 -6.91
C THR A 142 6.97 8.28 -6.01
N PHE A 143 6.76 8.36 -4.69
CA PHE A 143 7.83 8.26 -3.71
C PHE A 143 7.57 7.18 -2.65
N ALA A 144 6.37 6.61 -2.62
CA ALA A 144 6.01 5.59 -1.65
C ALA A 144 4.86 4.74 -2.17
N LEU A 145 4.58 3.62 -1.50
CA LEU A 145 3.51 2.72 -1.85
C LEU A 145 2.93 2.10 -0.57
N ILE A 146 1.62 2.03 -0.50
CA ILE A 146 0.92 1.18 0.46
C ILE A 146 0.42 -0.04 -0.32
N TYR A 147 0.84 -1.22 0.14
CA TYR A 147 0.39 -2.52 -0.37
C TYR A 147 -0.51 -3.16 0.69
N ALA A 148 -1.61 -3.77 0.27
CA ALA A 148 -2.49 -4.50 1.19
C ALA A 148 -3.08 -5.73 0.48
N ASP A 149 -3.18 -6.86 1.21
CA ASP A 149 -3.66 -8.09 0.59
C ASP A 149 -4.67 -8.85 1.44
N LYS A 150 -5.31 -9.82 0.80
CA LYS A 150 -6.17 -10.80 1.46
C LYS A 150 -5.85 -12.22 0.95
N GLY A 151 -6.33 -13.22 1.69
CA GLY A 151 -5.94 -14.61 1.47
C GLY A 151 -6.76 -15.38 0.44
N HIS A 152 -7.78 -14.79 -0.17
CA HIS A 152 -8.63 -15.45 -1.16
C HIS A 152 -8.84 -14.55 -2.36
N PRO A 153 -8.86 -15.10 -3.58
CA PRO A 153 -9.17 -14.29 -4.78
C PRO A 153 -10.52 -13.61 -4.64
N ASN A 154 -10.63 -12.42 -5.21
CA ASN A 154 -11.88 -11.64 -5.26
C ASN A 154 -12.46 -11.26 -3.89
N SER A 155 -11.65 -11.31 -2.83
CA SER A 155 -12.13 -11.04 -1.47
C SER A 155 -11.96 -9.57 -1.04
N ILE A 156 -11.32 -8.73 -1.84
CA ILE A 156 -11.27 -7.30 -1.56
C ILE A 156 -12.47 -6.64 -2.25
N GLU A 157 -13.52 -6.42 -1.46
CA GLU A 157 -14.75 -5.78 -1.93
C GLU A 157 -14.86 -4.41 -1.26
N LEU A 158 -14.80 -3.36 -2.07
CA LEU A 158 -14.83 -1.98 -1.58
C LEU A 158 -16.06 -1.27 -2.12
N SER A 159 -16.88 -0.74 -1.22
CA SER A 159 -17.92 0.20 -1.60
C SER A 159 -17.29 1.51 -2.08
N GLU A 160 -18.05 2.34 -2.77
CA GLU A 160 -17.59 3.66 -3.19
C GLU A 160 -17.15 4.51 -1.99
N ARG A 161 -17.87 4.41 -0.89
CA ARG A 161 -17.56 5.14 0.34
C ARG A 161 -16.25 4.66 0.96
N GLU A 162 -16.06 3.35 1.04
CA GLU A 162 -14.83 2.77 1.56
C GLU A 162 -13.63 3.18 0.69
N LEU A 163 -13.78 3.15 -0.62
CA LEU A 163 -12.71 3.54 -1.54
C LEU A 163 -12.35 5.02 -1.36
N SER A 164 -13.35 5.89 -1.21
CA SER A 164 -13.12 7.31 -0.94
C SER A 164 -12.34 7.53 0.36
N LEU A 165 -12.73 6.86 1.43
CA LEU A 165 -12.06 6.98 2.73
C LEU A 165 -10.63 6.41 2.69
N LEU A 166 -10.45 5.31 2.01
CA LEU A 166 -9.14 4.70 1.81
C LEU A 166 -8.19 5.66 1.07
N ARG A 167 -8.68 6.34 0.05
CA ARG A 167 -7.89 7.36 -0.66
C ARG A 167 -7.58 8.56 0.22
N THR A 168 -8.50 8.95 1.08
CA THR A 168 -8.27 10.01 2.06
C THR A 168 -7.14 9.63 3.02
N LEU A 169 -7.14 8.40 3.52
CA LEU A 169 -6.05 7.90 4.37
C LEU A 169 -4.71 7.95 3.66
N ARG A 170 -4.64 7.46 2.42
CA ARG A 170 -3.42 7.53 1.62
C ARG A 170 -2.97 8.99 1.46
N ASN A 171 -3.89 9.90 1.19
CA ASN A 171 -3.57 11.31 1.02
C ASN A 171 -3.10 11.97 2.32
N GLN A 172 -3.59 11.53 3.47
CA GLN A 172 -3.09 11.99 4.77
C GLN A 172 -1.62 11.58 4.96
N ALA A 173 -1.25 10.38 4.52
CA ALA A 173 0.15 9.96 4.54
C ALA A 173 1.01 10.88 3.64
N VAL A 174 0.53 11.21 2.45
CA VAL A 174 1.21 12.16 1.56
C VAL A 174 1.41 13.50 2.25
N MET A 175 0.35 14.03 2.90
CA MET A 175 0.41 15.30 3.62
C MET A 175 1.42 15.27 4.76
N ALA A 176 1.51 14.16 5.49
CA ALA A 176 2.49 13.99 6.55
C ALA A 176 3.93 14.15 6.02
N PHE A 177 4.23 13.55 4.88
CA PHE A 177 5.53 13.72 4.22
C PHE A 177 5.78 15.16 3.80
N LYS A 178 4.78 15.83 3.24
CA LYS A 178 4.92 17.23 2.82
C LYS A 178 5.24 18.16 3.99
N GLN A 179 4.62 17.90 5.15
CA GLN A 179 4.82 18.75 6.33
C GLN A 179 6.15 18.53 7.03
N THR A 180 6.77 17.36 6.84
CA THR A 180 8.06 17.03 7.44
C THR A 180 9.24 17.24 6.49
N GLY A 181 8.95 17.43 5.22
CA GLY A 181 9.96 17.72 4.20
C GLY A 181 10.12 19.21 3.96
#